data_2652c06abbf4d6cb7c18f20a7f18c0fd
#
_entry.id   2652c06abbf4d6cb7c18f20a7f18c0fd
#
_cell.length_a   1.000
_cell.length_b   1.000
_cell.length_c   1.000
_cell.angle_alpha   90.00
_cell.angle_beta   90.00
_cell.angle_gamma   90.00
#
_symmetry.space_group_name_H-M   'P 1'
#
loop_
_entity.id
_entity.type
_entity.pdbx_description
1 polymer ?
#
loop_
_entity_poly.entity_id
_entity_poly.type
_entity_poly.pdbx_seq_one_letter_code
_entity_poly.pdbx_strand_id
1 'polypeptide(L)'
;MSIPYQRTLASNASLEGTSLHTGEKVTLTMKPAPTNHGIVFRRIDLEDMPFIPANVDNVQQVERATTLAVGSVKVHTVEHVISALAGMEIDNALIEMDANEPPIGDGSAAPYVRCIKEAGIVEQDELASVFEIREPIHFENENGSIITIIPSKDFRVSCTHAASGGKLAQYYSASITPEVYEEQIAPARTFVFYEDVKPLMEKGLIKGGSIENAVVIRDEEILSKEPLRFEEEFARHKILDVIGDLMLSGKRIMGHIICVKPGHGPNTQVAALLKKAFSKVMSMTPSVNIPTGEGALDINEVMKILPHRYPFLLLDRIVKFEGENKCTGIKSVTINEPFFQGHFPGHPVMPGVLQLEAMAQLASIMLLRRPENQGKIGYFLSADKVKFRKPVMPGDTLFIEGEALKIKSSVAQALSLIHI
;
A
#
# COMPACT_ATOMS: atom_id res chain seq x y z
N MET A 1 -4.15 -14.70 11.75
CA MET A 1 -3.63 -13.61 12.62
C MET A 1 -4.56 -12.44 12.48
N SER A 2 -4.81 -11.67 13.54
CA SER A 2 -5.52 -10.39 13.45
C SER A 2 -4.64 -9.37 12.74
N ILE A 3 -5.21 -8.57 11.83
CA ILE A 3 -4.50 -7.44 11.21
C ILE A 3 -4.20 -6.44 12.33
N PRO A 4 -2.94 -5.97 12.47
CA PRO A 4 -2.59 -4.96 13.47
C PRO A 4 -3.21 -3.60 13.12
N TYR A 5 -3.28 -2.72 14.11
CA TYR A 5 -3.65 -1.32 13.88
C TYR A 5 -2.51 -0.53 13.27
N GLN A 6 -2.84 0.60 12.63
CA GLN A 6 -1.85 1.55 12.13
C GLN A 6 -1.08 2.17 13.30
N ARG A 7 0.15 2.59 13.02
CA ARG A 7 1.02 3.22 14.02
C ARG A 7 1.60 4.53 13.50
N THR A 8 1.76 5.47 14.42
CA THR A 8 2.45 6.75 14.20
C THR A 8 3.39 7.06 15.36
N LEU A 9 4.11 8.16 15.29
CA LEU A 9 4.95 8.65 16.37
C LEU A 9 4.08 9.30 17.47
N ALA A 10 4.52 9.23 18.74
CA ALA A 10 3.84 9.89 19.86
C ALA A 10 4.19 11.38 19.95
N SER A 11 5.40 11.76 19.53
CA SER A 11 5.89 13.13 19.56
C SER A 11 6.87 13.38 18.38
N ASN A 12 7.33 14.61 18.23
CA ASN A 12 8.35 14.94 17.26
C ASN A 12 9.74 14.47 17.73
N ALA A 13 10.56 13.99 16.78
CA ALA A 13 11.98 13.77 17.01
C ALA A 13 12.79 14.30 15.83
N SER A 14 13.96 14.87 16.09
CA SER A 14 14.81 15.49 15.06
C SER A 14 16.17 14.85 15.02
N LEU A 15 16.73 14.75 13.83
CA LEU A 15 18.11 14.33 13.54
C LEU A 15 18.78 15.41 12.71
N GLU A 16 19.91 15.91 13.23
CA GLU A 16 20.77 16.85 12.52
C GLU A 16 22.02 16.13 11.99
N GLY A 17 22.49 16.54 10.84
CA GLY A 17 23.69 15.94 10.26
C GLY A 17 24.05 16.50 8.89
N THR A 18 24.90 15.77 8.19
CA THR A 18 25.33 16.08 6.83
C THR A 18 24.74 15.03 5.89
N SER A 19 24.24 15.46 4.74
CA SER A 19 23.75 14.57 3.67
C SER A 19 24.91 13.90 2.92
N LEU A 20 24.66 12.69 2.38
CA LEU A 20 25.71 11.89 1.73
C LEU A 20 26.17 12.48 0.40
N HIS A 21 25.25 12.77 -0.50
CA HIS A 21 25.57 13.15 -1.88
C HIS A 21 25.79 14.65 -2.04
N THR A 22 24.97 15.47 -1.42
CA THR A 22 25.07 16.93 -1.53
C THR A 22 26.11 17.51 -0.59
N GLY A 23 26.38 16.88 0.56
CA GLY A 23 27.30 17.37 1.60
C GLY A 23 26.74 18.55 2.40
N GLU A 24 25.44 18.85 2.24
CA GLU A 24 24.77 19.94 2.94
C GLU A 24 24.42 19.55 4.38
N LYS A 25 24.40 20.53 5.27
CA LYS A 25 23.83 20.34 6.60
C LYS A 25 22.31 20.28 6.48
N VAL A 26 21.71 19.38 7.21
CA VAL A 26 20.26 19.15 7.18
C VAL A 26 19.74 18.79 8.55
N THR A 27 18.58 19.32 8.86
CA THR A 27 17.73 18.92 9.98
C THR A 27 16.52 18.18 9.44
N LEU A 28 16.36 16.92 9.85
CA LEU A 28 15.18 16.12 9.56
C LEU A 28 14.38 15.99 10.84
N THR A 29 13.07 16.32 10.77
CA THR A 29 12.13 16.16 11.89
C THR A 29 11.04 15.19 11.50
N MET A 30 10.94 14.08 12.23
CA MET A 30 9.84 13.12 12.14
C MET A 30 8.71 13.59 13.04
N LYS A 31 7.49 13.63 12.53
CA LYS A 31 6.29 14.09 13.25
C LYS A 31 5.17 13.05 13.19
N PRO A 32 4.30 13.01 14.22
CA PRO A 32 3.05 12.25 14.14
C PRO A 32 2.23 12.66 12.93
N ALA A 33 1.50 11.71 12.36
CA ALA A 33 0.56 11.97 11.27
C ALA A 33 -0.77 11.21 11.51
N PRO A 34 -1.90 11.69 10.99
CA PRO A 34 -3.20 11.04 11.16
C PRO A 34 -3.25 9.67 10.45
N THR A 35 -4.27 8.88 10.77
CA THR A 35 -4.56 7.62 10.08
C THR A 35 -4.66 7.81 8.56
N ASN A 36 -4.16 6.82 7.80
CA ASN A 36 -4.17 6.81 6.34
C ASN A 36 -3.36 7.96 5.68
N HIS A 37 -2.51 8.66 6.45
CA HIS A 37 -1.63 9.69 5.91
C HIS A 37 -0.50 9.07 5.06
N GLY A 38 0.00 7.90 5.46
CA GLY A 38 1.21 7.31 4.91
C GLY A 38 2.48 8.07 5.33
N ILE A 39 3.59 7.76 4.68
CA ILE A 39 4.86 8.46 4.89
C ILE A 39 4.96 9.59 3.86
N VAL A 40 5.12 10.82 4.34
CA VAL A 40 5.17 12.01 3.47
C VAL A 40 6.35 12.88 3.87
N PHE A 41 7.18 13.25 2.91
CA PHE A 41 8.24 14.24 3.08
C PHE A 41 7.69 15.64 2.82
N ARG A 42 8.23 16.63 3.55
CA ARG A 42 7.91 18.04 3.38
C ARG A 42 9.18 18.89 3.36
N ARG A 43 9.38 19.67 2.30
CA ARG A 43 10.54 20.55 2.13
C ARG A 43 10.22 21.92 2.73
N ILE A 44 10.65 22.12 3.99
CA ILE A 44 10.37 23.36 4.74
C ILE A 44 11.30 24.54 4.39
N ASP A 45 12.36 24.29 3.64
CA ASP A 45 13.28 25.28 3.08
C ASP A 45 12.74 25.96 1.81
N LEU A 46 11.66 25.45 1.23
CA LEU A 46 11.02 26.00 0.04
C LEU A 46 9.79 26.82 0.40
N GLU A 47 9.48 27.87 -0.38
CA GLU A 47 8.44 28.87 -0.08
C GLU A 47 7.06 28.24 0.18
N ASP A 48 6.62 27.27 -0.65
CA ASP A 48 5.32 26.61 -0.53
C ASP A 48 5.35 25.38 0.41
N MET A 49 6.51 25.07 1.00
CA MET A 49 6.72 23.87 1.83
C MET A 49 6.07 22.62 1.23
N PRO A 50 6.42 22.23 0.00
CA PRO A 50 5.72 21.20 -0.75
C PRO A 50 5.86 19.81 -0.13
N PHE A 51 4.81 18.99 -0.32
CA PHE A 51 4.75 17.61 0.13
C PHE A 51 5.17 16.65 -0.98
N ILE A 52 5.88 15.61 -0.61
CA ILE A 52 6.33 14.52 -1.49
C ILE A 52 5.96 13.20 -0.83
N PRO A 53 4.83 12.56 -1.20
CA PRO A 53 4.45 11.27 -0.66
C PRO A 53 5.49 10.19 -1.01
N ALA A 54 5.85 9.37 -0.03
CA ALA A 54 6.72 8.20 -0.21
C ALA A 54 5.95 7.09 -0.92
N ASN A 55 5.88 7.19 -2.23
CA ASN A 55 5.13 6.32 -3.11
C ASN A 55 5.95 6.01 -4.35
N VAL A 56 5.85 4.79 -4.85
CA VAL A 56 6.62 4.35 -6.03
C VAL A 56 6.34 5.18 -7.28
N ASP A 57 5.15 5.78 -7.40
CA ASP A 57 4.82 6.66 -8.55
C ASP A 57 5.64 7.96 -8.53
N ASN A 58 6.17 8.35 -7.38
CA ASN A 58 7.01 9.53 -7.22
C ASN A 58 8.51 9.22 -7.34
N VAL A 59 8.89 7.97 -7.58
CA VAL A 59 10.29 7.60 -7.82
C VAL A 59 10.74 8.17 -9.16
N GLN A 60 11.77 9.02 -9.13
CA GLN A 60 12.29 9.66 -10.34
C GLN A 60 13.68 9.14 -10.73
N GLN A 61 14.53 8.83 -9.77
CA GLN A 61 15.91 8.40 -10.00
C GLN A 61 16.32 7.35 -8.98
N VAL A 62 17.11 6.36 -9.41
CA VAL A 62 17.56 5.23 -8.59
C VAL A 62 19.06 4.93 -8.76
N GLU A 63 19.83 5.91 -9.22
CA GLU A 63 21.28 5.78 -9.33
C GLU A 63 21.93 5.99 -7.96
N ARG A 64 22.39 4.90 -7.34
CA ARG A 64 23.05 4.85 -6.03
C ARG A 64 22.19 5.24 -4.81
N ALA A 65 20.99 5.75 -5.01
CA ALA A 65 20.03 6.09 -3.98
C ALA A 65 18.64 6.22 -4.58
N THR A 66 17.61 6.13 -3.76
CA THR A 66 16.23 6.33 -4.20
C THR A 66 15.83 7.79 -4.05
N THR A 67 15.43 8.42 -5.17
CA THR A 67 14.97 9.81 -5.23
C THR A 67 13.48 9.86 -5.50
N LEU A 68 12.76 10.56 -4.65
CA LEU A 68 11.35 10.90 -4.85
C LEU A 68 11.21 12.33 -5.38
N ALA A 69 10.22 12.56 -6.26
CA ALA A 69 9.94 13.88 -6.81
C ALA A 69 8.45 14.10 -7.06
N VAL A 70 8.02 15.35 -6.88
CA VAL A 70 6.72 15.88 -7.34
C VAL A 70 7.00 17.18 -8.08
N GLY A 71 6.76 17.18 -9.38
CA GLY A 71 7.19 18.30 -10.25
C GLY A 71 8.71 18.48 -10.23
N SER A 72 9.17 19.68 -9.89
CA SER A 72 10.61 20.02 -9.78
C SER A 72 11.20 19.75 -8.39
N VAL A 73 10.36 19.48 -7.39
CA VAL A 73 10.80 19.29 -6.00
C VAL A 73 11.23 17.86 -5.76
N LYS A 74 12.39 17.68 -5.15
CA LYS A 74 13.01 16.36 -4.94
C LYS A 74 13.44 16.15 -3.51
N VAL A 75 13.44 14.88 -3.08
CA VAL A 75 14.13 14.36 -1.90
C VAL A 75 14.94 13.14 -2.32
N HIS A 76 16.25 13.19 -2.07
CA HIS A 76 17.20 12.14 -2.40
C HIS A 76 17.45 11.21 -1.21
N THR A 77 17.98 9.99 -1.44
CA THR A 77 18.49 9.07 -0.41
C THR A 77 17.45 8.78 0.68
N VAL A 78 16.20 8.49 0.27
CA VAL A 78 15.07 8.32 1.21
C VAL A 78 15.01 6.92 1.82
N GLU A 79 15.73 5.95 1.26
CA GLU A 79 15.63 4.53 1.58
C GLU A 79 15.89 4.21 3.05
N HIS A 80 16.90 4.84 3.68
CA HIS A 80 17.25 4.58 5.09
C HIS A 80 16.16 5.08 6.05
N VAL A 81 15.61 6.26 5.79
CA VAL A 81 14.51 6.84 6.59
C VAL A 81 13.25 5.97 6.47
N ILE A 82 12.88 5.63 5.23
CA ILE A 82 11.70 4.81 4.96
C ILE A 82 11.89 3.40 5.53
N SER A 83 13.10 2.84 5.41
CA SER A 83 13.42 1.53 5.99
C SER A 83 13.26 1.53 7.51
N ALA A 84 13.74 2.58 8.21
CA ALA A 84 13.59 2.70 9.65
C ALA A 84 12.10 2.75 10.06
N LEU A 85 11.29 3.55 9.36
CA LEU A 85 9.86 3.62 9.62
C LEU A 85 9.16 2.28 9.35
N ALA A 86 9.47 1.63 8.23
CA ALA A 86 8.91 0.33 7.87
C ALA A 86 9.31 -0.78 8.87
N GLY A 87 10.60 -0.84 9.24
CA GLY A 87 11.14 -1.82 10.17
C GLY A 87 10.59 -1.67 11.59
N MET A 88 10.28 -0.44 12.00
CA MET A 88 9.62 -0.13 13.26
C MET A 88 8.09 -0.11 13.18
N GLU A 89 7.54 -0.56 12.04
CA GLU A 89 6.09 -0.66 11.78
C GLU A 89 5.33 0.67 11.92
N ILE A 90 5.92 1.78 11.51
CA ILE A 90 5.25 3.08 11.43
C ILE A 90 4.57 3.20 10.07
N ASP A 91 3.24 3.37 10.08
CA ASP A 91 2.44 3.53 8.86
C ASP A 91 2.30 4.99 8.46
N ASN A 92 2.25 5.90 9.43
CA ASN A 92 1.93 7.31 9.21
C ASN A 92 2.96 8.21 9.86
N ALA A 93 3.66 9.01 9.07
CA ALA A 93 4.60 10.02 9.56
C ALA A 93 4.75 11.18 8.57
N LEU A 94 4.87 12.39 9.09
CA LEU A 94 5.30 13.56 8.34
C LEU A 94 6.78 13.81 8.60
N ILE A 95 7.60 13.85 7.54
CA ILE A 95 9.05 14.04 7.59
C ILE A 95 9.37 15.43 7.04
N GLU A 96 9.65 16.37 7.92
CA GLU A 96 10.07 17.72 7.52
C GLU A 96 11.59 17.78 7.36
N MET A 97 12.05 18.48 6.33
CA MET A 97 13.47 18.64 6.02
C MET A 97 13.75 20.04 5.51
N ASP A 98 14.86 20.62 5.94
CA ASP A 98 15.39 21.94 5.51
C ASP A 98 16.42 21.84 4.36
N ALA A 99 16.59 20.64 3.77
CA ALA A 99 17.40 20.37 2.58
C ALA A 99 16.78 19.25 1.74
N ASN A 100 17.38 18.96 0.59
CA ASN A 100 16.86 17.98 -0.37
C ASN A 100 17.32 16.53 -0.14
N GLU A 101 18.09 16.28 0.91
CA GLU A 101 18.59 14.94 1.22
C GLU A 101 18.69 14.75 2.74
N PRO A 102 18.19 13.62 3.32
CA PRO A 102 18.29 13.33 4.74
C PRO A 102 19.73 13.28 5.26
N PRO A 103 19.96 13.50 6.58
CA PRO A 103 21.29 13.32 7.17
C PRO A 103 21.71 11.85 7.10
N ILE A 104 22.89 11.56 6.56
CA ILE A 104 23.38 10.17 6.41
C ILE A 104 23.67 9.50 7.75
N GLY A 105 23.93 10.28 8.81
CA GLY A 105 24.32 9.77 10.11
C GLY A 105 25.62 8.98 10.04
N ASP A 106 25.60 7.76 10.52
CA ASP A 106 26.72 6.81 10.48
C ASP A 106 26.69 5.88 9.24
N GLY A 107 25.83 6.17 8.28
CA GLY A 107 25.62 5.35 7.07
C GLY A 107 24.64 4.19 7.24
N SER A 108 23.99 4.08 8.39
CA SER A 108 22.99 3.06 8.70
C SER A 108 21.62 3.68 8.97
N ALA A 109 20.60 2.84 9.23
CA ALA A 109 19.27 3.32 9.67
C ALA A 109 19.17 3.48 11.20
N ALA A 110 20.17 3.08 11.98
CA ALA A 110 20.12 3.13 13.43
C ALA A 110 19.89 4.55 14.02
N PRO A 111 20.44 5.65 13.46
CA PRO A 111 20.11 7.00 13.92
C PRO A 111 18.61 7.31 13.83
N TYR A 112 17.95 6.89 12.75
CA TYR A 112 16.51 7.08 12.57
C TYR A 112 15.68 6.23 13.51
N VAL A 113 16.09 4.97 13.76
CA VAL A 113 15.44 4.10 14.75
C VAL A 113 15.52 4.72 16.15
N ARG A 114 16.65 5.31 16.54
CA ARG A 114 16.77 6.04 17.81
C ARG A 114 15.79 7.20 17.88
N CYS A 115 15.68 8.01 16.84
CA CYS A 115 14.67 9.09 16.78
C CYS A 115 13.25 8.58 16.93
N ILE A 116 12.88 7.47 16.26
CA ILE A 116 11.56 6.84 16.38
C ILE A 116 11.31 6.40 17.83
N LYS A 117 12.29 5.79 18.47
CA LYS A 117 12.16 5.33 19.88
C LYS A 117 12.06 6.50 20.87
N GLU A 118 12.83 7.55 20.65
CA GLU A 118 12.77 8.79 21.46
C GLU A 118 11.41 9.49 21.30
N ALA A 119 10.87 9.53 20.08
CA ALA A 119 9.53 10.05 19.82
C ALA A 119 8.44 9.23 20.48
N GLY A 120 8.67 7.92 20.69
CA GLY A 120 7.66 6.94 21.08
C GLY A 120 6.75 6.56 19.92
N ILE A 121 6.07 5.43 20.05
CA ILE A 121 5.15 4.87 19.03
C ILE A 121 3.76 4.78 19.62
N VAL A 122 2.74 5.20 18.86
CA VAL A 122 1.32 5.17 19.25
C VAL A 122 0.53 4.39 18.22
N GLU A 123 -0.32 3.47 18.70
CA GLU A 123 -1.30 2.76 17.91
C GLU A 123 -2.50 3.68 17.62
N GLN A 124 -3.05 3.59 16.41
CA GLN A 124 -4.16 4.40 15.91
C GLN A 124 -5.43 3.55 15.76
N ASP A 125 -6.57 4.18 15.49
CA ASP A 125 -7.88 3.52 15.49
C ASP A 125 -8.18 2.70 14.23
N GLU A 126 -7.39 2.85 13.17
CA GLU A 126 -7.59 2.16 11.88
C GLU A 126 -6.65 0.96 11.72
N LEU A 127 -7.13 -0.09 11.06
CA LEU A 127 -6.31 -1.27 10.77
C LEU A 127 -5.19 -0.96 9.78
N ALA A 128 -4.02 -1.55 10.00
CA ALA A 128 -2.90 -1.43 9.06
C ALA A 128 -3.23 -2.08 7.71
N SER A 129 -2.74 -1.48 6.66
CA SER A 129 -2.91 -2.02 5.32
C SER A 129 -1.81 -3.03 5.04
N VAL A 130 -2.13 -4.32 5.14
CA VAL A 130 -1.20 -5.44 4.93
C VAL A 130 -1.51 -6.13 3.62
N PHE A 131 -0.50 -6.28 2.77
CA PHE A 131 -0.57 -7.07 1.55
C PHE A 131 -0.02 -8.48 1.79
N GLU A 132 -0.92 -9.44 1.97
CA GLU A 132 -0.59 -10.85 2.04
C GLU A 132 -0.27 -11.38 0.63
N ILE A 133 0.94 -11.87 0.46
CA ILE A 133 1.36 -12.50 -0.81
C ILE A 133 0.72 -13.88 -0.89
N ARG A 134 -0.15 -14.08 -1.88
CA ARG A 134 -0.86 -15.35 -2.12
C ARG A 134 -0.30 -16.12 -3.30
N GLU A 135 0.26 -15.40 -4.28
CA GLU A 135 0.92 -15.97 -5.47
C GLU A 135 2.33 -15.41 -5.57
N PRO A 136 3.31 -16.20 -6.03
CA PRO A 136 4.67 -15.71 -6.21
C PRO A 136 4.74 -14.53 -7.16
N ILE A 137 5.52 -13.51 -6.78
CA ILE A 137 5.90 -12.38 -7.64
C ILE A 137 7.37 -12.54 -7.96
N HIS A 138 7.73 -12.55 -9.22
CA HIS A 138 9.10 -12.73 -9.68
C HIS A 138 9.54 -11.57 -10.57
N PHE A 139 10.76 -11.11 -10.34
CA PHE A 139 11.44 -10.10 -11.12
C PHE A 139 12.90 -10.52 -11.34
N GLU A 140 13.34 -10.41 -12.57
CA GLU A 140 14.73 -10.60 -12.98
C GLU A 140 15.09 -9.56 -14.04
N ASN A 141 16.34 -9.05 -14.01
CA ASN A 141 16.84 -8.12 -15.00
C ASN A 141 18.12 -8.65 -15.67
N GLU A 142 18.52 -8.00 -16.76
CA GLU A 142 19.70 -8.36 -17.57
C GLU A 142 21.02 -8.31 -16.77
N ASN A 143 21.07 -7.56 -15.67
CA ASN A 143 22.24 -7.43 -14.80
C ASN A 143 22.34 -8.55 -13.75
N GLY A 144 21.44 -9.53 -13.79
CA GLY A 144 21.39 -10.66 -12.87
C GLY A 144 20.87 -10.32 -11.47
N SER A 145 20.13 -9.21 -11.32
CA SER A 145 19.36 -8.97 -10.11
C SER A 145 18.09 -9.78 -10.15
N ILE A 146 17.86 -10.59 -9.11
CA ILE A 146 16.66 -11.43 -8.97
C ILE A 146 15.97 -11.05 -7.67
N ILE A 147 14.66 -10.80 -7.72
CA ILE A 147 13.81 -10.62 -6.55
C ILE A 147 12.56 -11.47 -6.73
N THR A 148 12.39 -12.44 -5.85
CA THR A 148 11.20 -13.30 -5.83
C THR A 148 10.51 -13.14 -4.48
N ILE A 149 9.20 -12.90 -4.48
CA ILE A 149 8.39 -12.82 -3.27
C ILE A 149 7.44 -14.00 -3.29
N ILE A 150 7.48 -14.81 -2.25
CA ILE A 150 6.64 -16.01 -2.11
C ILE A 150 5.73 -15.88 -0.88
N PRO A 151 4.60 -16.62 -0.85
CA PRO A 151 3.74 -16.67 0.33
C PRO A 151 4.50 -17.03 1.61
N SER A 152 4.25 -16.27 2.68
CA SER A 152 4.74 -16.56 4.04
C SER A 152 3.77 -15.99 5.06
N LYS A 153 3.81 -16.53 6.28
CA LYS A 153 3.01 -16.05 7.42
C LYS A 153 3.65 -14.87 8.16
N ASP A 154 4.88 -14.52 7.80
CA ASP A 154 5.67 -13.45 8.37
C ASP A 154 6.25 -12.57 7.26
N PHE A 155 6.77 -11.41 7.62
CA PHE A 155 7.59 -10.59 6.76
C PHE A 155 9.03 -11.07 6.87
N ARG A 156 9.52 -11.79 5.87
CA ARG A 156 10.87 -12.37 5.85
C ARG A 156 11.65 -11.84 4.66
N VAL A 157 12.93 -11.55 4.86
CA VAL A 157 13.83 -11.15 3.79
C VAL A 157 15.07 -12.04 3.81
N SER A 158 15.42 -12.62 2.67
CA SER A 158 16.67 -13.34 2.42
C SER A 158 17.43 -12.63 1.31
N CYS A 159 18.66 -12.26 1.57
CA CYS A 159 19.49 -11.53 0.60
C CYS A 159 20.81 -12.24 0.38
N THR A 160 21.12 -12.48 -0.89
CA THR A 160 22.47 -12.83 -1.36
C THR A 160 23.05 -11.59 -2.04
N HIS A 161 24.05 -10.98 -1.41
CA HIS A 161 24.87 -9.93 -2.03
C HIS A 161 26.15 -10.54 -2.56
N ALA A 162 26.52 -10.19 -3.78
CA ALA A 162 27.80 -10.55 -4.37
C ALA A 162 28.29 -9.41 -5.27
N ALA A 163 29.52 -9.00 -5.09
CA ALA A 163 30.18 -8.05 -5.99
C ALA A 163 30.48 -8.69 -7.35
N SER A 164 30.89 -7.87 -8.32
CA SER A 164 31.32 -8.34 -9.63
C SER A 164 32.43 -9.39 -9.50
N GLY A 165 32.27 -10.51 -10.19
CA GLY A 165 33.21 -11.64 -10.11
C GLY A 165 33.03 -12.57 -8.90
N GLY A 166 31.95 -12.42 -8.12
CA GLY A 166 31.63 -13.28 -6.96
C GLY A 166 32.45 -12.96 -5.71
N LYS A 167 33.27 -11.91 -5.72
CA LYS A 167 34.00 -11.43 -4.54
C LYS A 167 33.03 -10.93 -3.46
N LEU A 168 33.38 -11.11 -2.19
CA LEU A 168 32.61 -10.63 -1.04
C LEU A 168 31.13 -11.10 -1.08
N ALA A 169 30.92 -12.37 -1.49
CA ALA A 169 29.58 -12.94 -1.44
C ALA A 169 29.14 -13.10 0.00
N GLN A 170 28.02 -12.52 0.36
CA GLN A 170 27.41 -12.63 1.68
C GLN A 170 25.95 -13.02 1.55
N TYR A 171 25.46 -13.81 2.50
CA TYR A 171 24.06 -14.18 2.61
C TYR A 171 23.54 -13.91 4.01
N TYR A 172 22.39 -13.29 4.11
CA TYR A 172 21.67 -13.15 5.38
C TYR A 172 20.17 -13.34 5.18
N SER A 173 19.49 -13.88 6.19
CA SER A 173 18.05 -14.10 6.17
C SER A 173 17.47 -13.89 7.57
N ALA A 174 16.40 -13.11 7.66
CA ALA A 174 15.68 -12.89 8.91
C ALA A 174 14.18 -12.69 8.68
N SER A 175 13.36 -13.11 9.64
CA SER A 175 11.98 -12.64 9.80
C SER A 175 12.05 -11.27 10.49
N ILE A 176 11.49 -10.27 9.86
CA ILE A 176 11.61 -8.87 10.26
C ILE A 176 10.51 -8.54 11.26
N THR A 177 10.89 -8.35 12.51
CA THR A 177 10.09 -7.71 13.56
C THR A 177 10.77 -6.41 13.95
N PRO A 178 10.12 -5.49 14.68
CA PRO A 178 10.78 -4.27 15.15
C PRO A 178 12.08 -4.53 15.92
N GLU A 179 12.12 -5.55 16.75
CA GLU A 179 13.30 -5.93 17.54
C GLU A 179 14.42 -6.47 16.64
N VAL A 180 14.09 -7.39 15.72
CA VAL A 180 15.07 -7.95 14.76
C VAL A 180 15.58 -6.84 13.83
N TYR A 181 14.70 -5.94 13.39
CA TYR A 181 15.12 -4.81 12.56
C TYR A 181 16.09 -3.90 13.31
N GLU A 182 15.74 -3.48 14.52
CA GLU A 182 16.56 -2.61 15.36
C GLU A 182 17.96 -3.20 15.62
N GLU A 183 18.01 -4.48 15.99
CA GLU A 183 19.25 -5.13 16.44
C GLU A 183 20.10 -5.68 15.30
N GLN A 184 19.45 -6.16 14.22
CA GLN A 184 20.14 -7.01 13.22
C GLN A 184 20.23 -6.35 11.83
N ILE A 185 19.38 -5.35 11.53
CA ILE A 185 19.30 -4.74 10.19
C ILE A 185 19.67 -3.26 10.23
N ALA A 186 19.02 -2.48 11.09
CA ALA A 186 19.19 -1.04 11.16
C ALA A 186 20.65 -0.60 11.38
N PRO A 187 21.51 -1.31 12.14
CA PRO A 187 22.91 -0.90 12.34
C PRO A 187 23.83 -1.16 11.15
N ALA A 188 23.39 -1.90 10.12
CA ALA A 188 24.24 -2.22 8.96
C ALA A 188 24.50 -0.96 8.12
N ARG A 189 25.78 -0.63 7.93
CA ARG A 189 26.23 0.59 7.24
C ARG A 189 26.25 0.41 5.73
N THR A 190 26.04 1.53 5.03
CA THR A 190 26.25 1.62 3.58
C THR A 190 27.72 1.42 3.23
N PHE A 191 27.97 0.96 2.01
CA PHE A 191 29.31 0.65 1.53
C PHE A 191 29.50 1.06 0.08
N VAL A 192 30.76 1.28 -0.29
CA VAL A 192 31.17 1.65 -1.64
C VAL A 192 32.47 0.95 -2.00
N PHE A 193 32.62 0.51 -3.23
CA PHE A 193 33.92 0.04 -3.74
C PHE A 193 34.83 1.22 -4.03
N TYR A 194 36.10 1.10 -3.65
CA TYR A 194 37.10 2.16 -3.80
C TYR A 194 37.20 2.64 -5.26
N GLU A 195 37.10 1.74 -6.22
CA GLU A 195 37.13 2.03 -7.65
C GLU A 195 35.97 2.94 -8.10
N ASP A 196 34.85 2.90 -7.40
CA ASP A 196 33.65 3.74 -7.66
C ASP A 196 33.80 5.13 -7.01
N VAL A 197 34.62 5.31 -5.99
CA VAL A 197 34.73 6.57 -5.24
C VAL A 197 35.09 7.74 -6.15
N LYS A 198 36.16 7.59 -6.94
CA LYS A 198 36.62 8.66 -7.84
C LYS A 198 35.58 9.02 -8.92
N PRO A 199 35.00 8.08 -9.67
CA PRO A 199 33.91 8.37 -10.61
C PRO A 199 32.70 9.03 -9.97
N LEU A 200 32.33 8.66 -8.73
CA LEU A 200 31.23 9.30 -8.02
C LEU A 200 31.56 10.76 -7.63
N MET A 201 32.73 11.01 -7.16
CA MET A 201 33.21 12.39 -6.85
C MET A 201 33.27 13.26 -8.12
N GLU A 202 33.74 12.73 -9.24
CA GLU A 202 33.73 13.42 -10.54
C GLU A 202 32.31 13.78 -11.03
N LYS A 203 31.30 12.95 -10.71
CA LYS A 203 29.88 13.24 -10.94
C LYS A 203 29.27 14.23 -9.93
N GLY A 204 30.04 14.71 -8.95
CA GLY A 204 29.56 15.61 -7.90
C GLY A 204 28.71 14.93 -6.83
N LEU A 205 28.78 13.60 -6.74
CA LEU A 205 28.12 12.78 -5.70
C LEU A 205 29.06 12.56 -4.51
N ILE A 206 28.53 11.98 -3.43
CA ILE A 206 29.25 11.61 -2.19
C ILE A 206 30.12 12.72 -1.58
N LYS A 207 29.71 13.99 -1.71
CA LYS A 207 30.45 15.14 -1.15
C LYS A 207 30.55 15.10 0.37
N GLY A 208 29.56 14.55 1.06
CA GLY A 208 29.55 14.30 2.50
C GLY A 208 30.03 12.91 2.89
N GLY A 209 30.44 12.07 1.92
CA GLY A 209 30.96 10.73 2.15
C GLY A 209 32.32 10.71 2.84
N SER A 210 32.46 9.88 3.86
CA SER A 210 33.70 9.66 4.60
C SER A 210 33.72 8.23 5.16
N ILE A 211 34.89 7.81 5.66
CA ILE A 211 35.06 6.55 6.40
C ILE A 211 34.26 6.51 7.72
N GLU A 212 33.65 7.63 8.13
CA GLU A 212 32.81 7.73 9.33
C GLU A 212 31.37 7.31 9.04
N ASN A 213 30.92 7.43 7.77
CA ASN A 213 29.52 7.19 7.37
C ASN A 213 29.37 6.22 6.19
N ALA A 214 30.46 5.58 5.75
CA ALA A 214 30.43 4.51 4.76
C ALA A 214 31.60 3.54 4.98
N VAL A 215 31.38 2.28 4.67
CA VAL A 215 32.42 1.27 4.59
C VAL A 215 33.00 1.29 3.17
N VAL A 216 34.31 1.53 3.04
CA VAL A 216 34.97 1.50 1.73
C VAL A 216 35.71 0.18 1.55
N ILE A 217 35.45 -0.48 0.43
CA ILE A 217 36.04 -1.79 0.09
C ILE A 217 37.07 -1.56 -1.00
N ARG A 218 38.32 -1.93 -0.72
CA ARG A 218 39.44 -1.87 -1.68
C ARG A 218 40.07 -3.25 -1.80
N ASP A 219 39.90 -3.88 -2.95
CA ASP A 219 40.30 -5.28 -3.17
C ASP A 219 39.62 -6.23 -2.16
N GLU A 220 40.38 -6.74 -1.17
CA GLU A 220 39.87 -7.55 -0.06
C GLU A 220 39.94 -6.81 1.28
N GLU A 221 40.47 -5.58 1.28
CA GLU A 221 40.59 -4.76 2.48
C GLU A 221 39.36 -3.92 2.74
N ILE A 222 38.95 -3.84 4.00
CA ILE A 222 37.86 -3.03 4.47
C ILE A 222 38.39 -1.79 5.17
N LEU A 223 38.07 -0.62 4.62
CA LEU A 223 38.46 0.67 5.16
C LEU A 223 37.24 1.32 5.80
N SER A 224 37.20 1.42 7.11
CA SER A 224 36.17 2.08 7.88
C SER A 224 36.71 2.56 9.21
N LYS A 225 36.02 3.51 9.86
CA LYS A 225 36.41 4.05 11.16
C LYS A 225 36.44 2.97 12.26
N GLU A 226 35.53 2.04 12.22
CA GLU A 226 35.39 0.93 13.16
C GLU A 226 35.27 -0.40 12.40
N PRO A 227 35.55 -1.56 13.00
CA PRO A 227 35.37 -2.86 12.38
C PRO A 227 33.93 -3.05 11.86
N LEU A 228 33.72 -4.04 10.99
CA LEU A 228 32.37 -4.42 10.60
C LEU A 228 31.54 -4.76 11.83
N ARG A 229 30.33 -4.26 11.87
CA ARG A 229 29.37 -4.51 12.96
C ARG A 229 28.81 -5.92 12.92
N PHE A 230 28.79 -6.50 11.74
CA PHE A 230 28.34 -7.87 11.48
C PHE A 230 29.25 -8.52 10.45
N GLU A 231 29.38 -9.84 10.52
CA GLU A 231 30.12 -10.60 9.51
C GLU A 231 29.48 -10.44 8.12
N GLU A 232 28.12 -10.38 8.05
CA GLU A 232 27.35 -10.18 6.81
C GLU A 232 26.81 -8.74 6.69
N GLU A 233 27.56 -7.73 7.10
CA GLU A 233 27.07 -6.35 7.17
C GLU A 233 26.56 -5.84 5.81
N PHE A 234 27.19 -6.23 4.71
CA PHE A 234 26.79 -5.80 3.37
C PHE A 234 25.46 -6.43 2.94
N ALA A 235 25.23 -7.72 3.22
CA ALA A 235 23.95 -8.37 2.94
C ALA A 235 22.82 -7.79 3.81
N ARG A 236 23.10 -7.47 5.08
CA ARG A 236 22.15 -6.84 6.00
C ARG A 236 21.80 -5.43 5.55
N HIS A 237 22.78 -4.66 5.09
CA HIS A 237 22.52 -3.33 4.51
C HIS A 237 21.65 -3.43 3.25
N LYS A 238 21.90 -4.43 2.39
CA LYS A 238 21.01 -4.65 1.23
C LYS A 238 19.60 -5.06 1.63
N ILE A 239 19.39 -5.75 2.75
CA ILE A 239 18.06 -5.98 3.32
C ILE A 239 17.42 -4.67 3.77
N LEU A 240 18.18 -3.78 4.42
CA LEU A 240 17.72 -2.45 4.80
C LEU A 240 17.20 -1.67 3.58
N ASP A 241 17.98 -1.62 2.50
CA ASP A 241 17.59 -0.97 1.23
C ASP A 241 16.32 -1.58 0.65
N VAL A 242 16.23 -2.92 0.60
CA VAL A 242 15.05 -3.64 0.09
C VAL A 242 13.80 -3.28 0.90
N ILE A 243 13.87 -3.25 2.23
CA ILE A 243 12.74 -2.88 3.09
C ILE A 243 12.28 -1.46 2.79
N GLY A 244 13.21 -0.49 2.70
CA GLY A 244 12.90 0.91 2.41
C GLY A 244 12.25 1.10 1.04
N ASP A 245 12.85 0.52 0.01
CA ASP A 245 12.36 0.66 -1.37
C ASP A 245 11.00 -0.04 -1.59
N LEU A 246 10.80 -1.23 -1.00
CA LEU A 246 9.53 -1.96 -1.15
C LEU A 246 8.37 -1.32 -0.39
N MET A 247 8.66 -0.58 0.71
CA MET A 247 7.64 0.19 1.42
C MET A 247 7.01 1.28 0.54
N LEU A 248 7.68 1.73 -0.51
CA LEU A 248 7.12 2.64 -1.51
C LEU A 248 5.91 2.06 -2.26
N SER A 249 5.63 0.75 -2.15
CA SER A 249 4.38 0.15 -2.60
C SER A 249 3.15 0.67 -1.82
N GLY A 250 3.38 1.28 -0.63
CA GLY A 250 2.36 1.89 0.21
C GLY A 250 1.63 0.93 1.14
N LYS A 251 2.16 -0.30 1.34
CA LYS A 251 1.55 -1.33 2.19
C LYS A 251 2.60 -2.11 2.95
N ARG A 252 2.26 -2.57 4.16
CA ARG A 252 3.06 -3.60 4.82
C ARG A 252 2.96 -4.90 4.02
N ILE A 253 4.05 -5.61 3.89
CA ILE A 253 4.13 -6.87 3.12
C ILE A 253 4.12 -8.04 4.10
N MET A 254 3.27 -9.03 3.86
CA MET A 254 3.34 -10.34 4.50
C MET A 254 3.73 -11.37 3.43
N GLY A 255 4.97 -11.81 3.47
CA GLY A 255 5.57 -12.68 2.47
C GLY A 255 7.07 -12.84 2.68
N HIS A 256 7.68 -13.81 2.02
CA HIS A 256 9.11 -14.03 2.03
C HIS A 256 9.77 -13.47 0.76
N ILE A 257 10.57 -12.43 0.92
CA ILE A 257 11.35 -11.79 -0.13
C ILE A 257 12.70 -12.49 -0.22
N ILE A 258 13.01 -13.02 -1.39
CA ILE A 258 14.29 -13.67 -1.70
C ILE A 258 14.94 -12.84 -2.79
N CYS A 259 16.08 -12.23 -2.49
CA CYS A 259 16.80 -11.38 -3.42
C CYS A 259 18.25 -11.80 -3.63
N VAL A 260 18.70 -11.69 -4.87
CA VAL A 260 20.08 -11.88 -5.31
C VAL A 260 20.50 -10.60 -6.01
N LYS A 261 21.60 -10.00 -5.55
CA LYS A 261 22.12 -8.72 -6.08
C LYS A 261 21.05 -7.62 -6.16
N PRO A 262 20.28 -7.36 -5.10
CA PRO A 262 19.28 -6.29 -5.12
C PRO A 262 19.94 -4.91 -5.27
N GLY A 263 19.17 -3.93 -5.69
CA GLY A 263 19.56 -2.53 -5.79
C GLY A 263 18.33 -1.65 -5.99
N HIS A 264 18.45 -0.32 -5.84
CA HIS A 264 17.32 0.59 -5.84
C HIS A 264 16.45 0.50 -7.10
N GLY A 265 17.07 0.34 -8.29
CA GLY A 265 16.33 0.14 -9.56
C GLY A 265 15.45 -1.11 -9.53
N PRO A 266 16.00 -2.33 -9.37
CA PRO A 266 15.23 -3.55 -9.19
C PRO A 266 14.21 -3.49 -8.06
N ASN A 267 14.58 -2.97 -6.89
CA ASN A 267 13.71 -2.88 -5.72
C ASN A 267 12.47 -2.03 -6.02
N THR A 268 12.64 -0.85 -6.60
CA THR A 268 11.52 0.06 -6.93
C THR A 268 10.64 -0.48 -8.05
N GLN A 269 11.20 -1.22 -9.02
CA GLN A 269 10.40 -1.94 -10.02
C GLN A 269 9.52 -3.01 -9.36
N VAL A 270 10.05 -3.76 -8.39
CA VAL A 270 9.26 -4.73 -7.61
C VAL A 270 8.22 -4.03 -6.75
N ALA A 271 8.52 -2.87 -6.14
CA ALA A 271 7.53 -2.06 -5.44
C ALA A 271 6.36 -1.64 -6.36
N ALA A 272 6.64 -1.30 -7.61
CA ALA A 272 5.61 -1.01 -8.61
C ALA A 272 4.77 -2.25 -8.98
N LEU A 273 5.39 -3.43 -9.10
CA LEU A 273 4.67 -4.69 -9.31
C LEU A 273 3.76 -5.02 -8.12
N LEU A 274 4.24 -4.86 -6.89
CA LEU A 274 3.46 -5.04 -5.67
C LEU A 274 2.26 -4.09 -5.64
N LYS A 275 2.45 -2.80 -5.92
CA LYS A 275 1.37 -1.81 -6.00
C LYS A 275 0.32 -2.21 -7.03
N LYS A 276 0.74 -2.66 -8.22
CA LYS A 276 -0.16 -3.13 -9.27
C LYS A 276 -0.90 -4.40 -8.87
N ALA A 277 -0.21 -5.37 -8.25
CA ALA A 277 -0.82 -6.61 -7.76
C ALA A 277 -1.86 -6.31 -6.66
N PHE A 278 -1.51 -5.43 -5.72
CA PHE A 278 -2.42 -4.96 -4.68
C PHE A 278 -3.66 -4.28 -5.28
N SER A 279 -3.50 -3.34 -6.21
CA SER A 279 -4.61 -2.65 -6.88
C SER A 279 -5.51 -3.64 -7.64
N LYS A 280 -4.94 -4.69 -8.24
CA LYS A 280 -5.68 -5.76 -8.90
C LYS A 280 -6.52 -6.56 -7.89
N VAL A 281 -5.95 -6.93 -6.74
CA VAL A 281 -6.68 -7.62 -5.67
C VAL A 281 -7.81 -6.73 -5.12
N MET A 282 -7.55 -5.45 -4.88
CA MET A 282 -8.56 -4.49 -4.43
C MET A 282 -9.67 -4.26 -5.45
N SER A 283 -9.36 -4.28 -6.75
CA SER A 283 -10.38 -4.18 -7.80
C SER A 283 -11.17 -5.49 -8.00
N MET A 284 -10.62 -6.63 -7.56
CA MET A 284 -11.27 -7.93 -7.59
C MET A 284 -12.04 -8.26 -6.30
N THR A 285 -11.61 -7.73 -5.18
CA THR A 285 -12.36 -7.73 -3.93
C THR A 285 -13.02 -6.37 -3.79
N PRO A 286 -14.34 -6.26 -3.97
CA PRO A 286 -15.03 -5.06 -3.51
C PRO A 286 -14.65 -4.91 -2.04
N SER A 287 -14.12 -3.75 -1.67
CA SER A 287 -13.85 -3.44 -0.27
C SER A 287 -15.19 -3.47 0.46
N VAL A 288 -15.50 -4.63 1.05
CA VAL A 288 -16.64 -4.76 1.96
C VAL A 288 -16.21 -4.19 3.30
N ASN A 289 -15.84 -2.94 3.35
CA ASN A 289 -16.25 -2.13 4.47
C ASN A 289 -17.75 -2.05 4.31
N ILE A 290 -18.50 -2.81 5.09
CA ILE A 290 -19.91 -2.54 5.30
C ILE A 290 -19.91 -1.36 6.28
N PRO A 291 -19.89 -0.10 5.81
CA PRO A 291 -20.09 0.99 6.72
C PRO A 291 -21.56 0.88 7.10
N THR A 292 -21.86 0.73 8.35
CA THR A 292 -23.11 1.17 8.92
C THR A 292 -23.10 2.70 8.89
N GLY A 293 -23.09 3.28 7.68
CA GLY A 293 -23.17 4.72 7.49
C GLY A 293 -24.56 5.23 7.83
N GLU A 294 -24.69 6.50 8.16
CA GLU A 294 -25.97 7.17 8.31
C GLU A 294 -26.87 6.83 7.12
N GLY A 295 -28.04 6.24 7.40
CA GLY A 295 -29.02 5.84 6.38
C GLY A 295 -28.93 4.40 5.90
N ALA A 296 -28.07 3.51 6.45
CA ALA A 296 -28.12 2.08 6.16
C ALA A 296 -29.49 1.50 6.57
N LEU A 297 -30.04 0.58 5.74
CA LEU A 297 -31.32 -0.07 6.01
C LEU A 297 -31.11 -1.58 6.17
N ASP A 298 -31.61 -2.14 7.24
CA ASP A 298 -31.70 -3.58 7.40
C ASP A 298 -32.87 -4.16 6.58
N ILE A 299 -33.01 -5.49 6.55
CA ILE A 299 -34.04 -6.14 5.78
C ILE A 299 -35.48 -5.75 6.22
N ASN A 300 -35.70 -5.46 7.50
CA ASN A 300 -37.01 -5.05 7.98
C ASN A 300 -37.35 -3.64 7.48
N GLU A 301 -36.38 -2.77 7.40
CA GLU A 301 -36.53 -1.41 6.86
C GLU A 301 -36.70 -1.44 5.34
N VAL A 302 -35.97 -2.30 4.62
CA VAL A 302 -36.16 -2.54 3.18
C VAL A 302 -37.57 -3.02 2.91
N MET A 303 -38.11 -3.97 3.72
CA MET A 303 -39.48 -4.48 3.59
C MET A 303 -40.58 -3.46 3.91
N LYS A 304 -40.28 -2.40 4.66
CA LYS A 304 -41.21 -1.28 4.88
C LYS A 304 -41.33 -0.38 3.65
N ILE A 305 -40.29 -0.31 2.83
CA ILE A 305 -40.26 0.53 1.63
C ILE A 305 -40.72 -0.25 0.37
N LEU A 306 -40.12 -1.45 0.20
CA LEU A 306 -40.47 -2.31 -0.95
C LEU A 306 -41.65 -3.22 -0.65
N PRO A 307 -42.64 -3.36 -1.57
CA PRO A 307 -43.77 -4.29 -1.42
C PRO A 307 -43.33 -5.75 -1.66
N HIS A 308 -42.19 -5.99 -2.26
CA HIS A 308 -41.72 -7.34 -2.61
C HIS A 308 -41.54 -8.23 -1.37
N ARG A 309 -41.82 -9.53 -1.53
CA ARG A 309 -41.63 -10.56 -0.49
C ARG A 309 -41.05 -11.82 -1.14
N TYR A 310 -40.68 -12.81 -0.31
CA TYR A 310 -40.24 -14.12 -0.78
C TYR A 310 -41.17 -14.69 -1.82
N PRO A 311 -40.71 -15.28 -2.93
CA PRO A 311 -39.28 -15.43 -3.30
C PRO A 311 -38.73 -14.26 -4.13
N PHE A 312 -39.40 -13.12 -4.25
CA PHE A 312 -39.08 -12.05 -5.19
C PHE A 312 -38.44 -10.80 -4.55
N LEU A 313 -38.21 -10.80 -3.24
CA LEU A 313 -37.43 -9.79 -2.58
C LEU A 313 -35.91 -10.16 -2.72
N LEU A 314 -35.20 -9.42 -3.54
CA LEU A 314 -33.81 -9.76 -3.91
C LEU A 314 -32.76 -8.92 -3.19
N LEU A 315 -33.13 -7.90 -2.42
CA LEU A 315 -32.19 -7.09 -1.64
C LEU A 315 -32.19 -7.57 -0.19
N ASP A 316 -30.98 -7.77 0.37
CA ASP A 316 -30.78 -8.16 1.76
C ASP A 316 -30.61 -6.94 2.68
N ARG A 317 -29.99 -5.86 2.16
CA ARG A 317 -29.81 -4.59 2.89
C ARG A 317 -29.39 -3.45 1.97
N ILE A 318 -29.57 -2.22 2.46
CA ILE A 318 -28.91 -1.03 1.90
C ILE A 318 -27.70 -0.67 2.80
N VAL A 319 -26.55 -0.54 2.19
CA VAL A 319 -25.27 -0.29 2.90
C VAL A 319 -25.10 1.19 3.16
N LYS A 320 -25.42 2.03 2.17
CA LYS A 320 -25.25 3.49 2.26
C LYS A 320 -26.13 4.22 1.27
N PHE A 321 -26.43 5.47 1.61
CA PHE A 321 -26.93 6.47 0.69
C PHE A 321 -25.86 7.57 0.54
N GLU A 322 -25.66 8.06 -0.67
CA GLU A 322 -24.85 9.24 -0.98
C GLU A 322 -25.80 10.33 -1.49
N GLY A 323 -26.23 11.19 -0.59
CA GLY A 323 -27.30 12.16 -0.84
C GLY A 323 -28.64 11.48 -1.13
N GLU A 324 -29.46 12.13 -1.99
CA GLU A 324 -30.78 11.64 -2.34
C GLU A 324 -30.82 10.71 -3.56
N ASN A 325 -29.76 10.73 -4.37
CA ASN A 325 -29.78 10.18 -5.72
C ASN A 325 -28.89 8.94 -5.91
N LYS A 326 -28.08 8.56 -4.91
CA LYS A 326 -27.22 7.37 -5.01
C LYS A 326 -27.42 6.48 -3.80
N CYS A 327 -27.41 5.16 -4.04
CA CYS A 327 -27.36 4.19 -2.96
C CYS A 327 -26.64 2.91 -3.39
N THR A 328 -26.17 2.15 -2.40
CA THR A 328 -25.53 0.85 -2.58
C THR A 328 -26.30 -0.17 -1.76
N GLY A 329 -26.72 -1.26 -2.41
CA GLY A 329 -27.40 -2.39 -1.78
C GLY A 329 -26.64 -3.69 -1.95
N ILE A 330 -26.99 -4.68 -1.13
CA ILE A 330 -26.40 -6.03 -1.16
C ILE A 330 -27.49 -7.07 -1.44
N LYS A 331 -27.12 -8.03 -2.31
CA LYS A 331 -27.80 -9.32 -2.45
C LYS A 331 -26.78 -10.45 -2.23
N SER A 332 -27.00 -11.27 -1.23
CA SER A 332 -26.27 -12.52 -1.01
C SER A 332 -26.91 -13.64 -1.84
N VAL A 333 -26.14 -14.26 -2.72
CA VAL A 333 -26.64 -15.31 -3.61
C VAL A 333 -26.39 -16.68 -2.97
N THR A 334 -27.44 -17.30 -2.43
CA THR A 334 -27.32 -18.61 -1.80
C THR A 334 -27.86 -19.72 -2.69
N ILE A 335 -27.41 -20.98 -2.51
CA ILE A 335 -27.90 -22.14 -3.24
C ILE A 335 -29.40 -22.42 -2.93
N ASN A 336 -29.94 -21.85 -1.86
CA ASN A 336 -31.33 -22.01 -1.44
C ASN A 336 -32.32 -21.15 -2.26
N GLU A 337 -31.82 -20.33 -3.16
CA GLU A 337 -32.71 -19.55 -4.04
C GLU A 337 -33.48 -20.45 -4.99
N PRO A 338 -34.85 -20.29 -5.09
CA PRO A 338 -35.71 -21.21 -5.83
C PRO A 338 -35.34 -21.34 -7.30
N PHE A 339 -34.82 -20.31 -7.91
CA PHE A 339 -34.48 -20.30 -9.34
C PHE A 339 -33.30 -21.24 -9.69
N PHE A 340 -32.47 -21.64 -8.75
CA PHE A 340 -31.38 -22.59 -9.01
C PHE A 340 -31.87 -24.03 -9.26
N GLN A 341 -33.11 -24.37 -8.87
CA GLN A 341 -33.68 -25.67 -9.19
C GLN A 341 -33.84 -25.89 -10.71
N GLY A 342 -34.05 -24.80 -11.46
CA GLY A 342 -34.25 -24.84 -12.91
C GLY A 342 -33.17 -24.16 -13.75
N HIS A 343 -32.35 -23.29 -13.15
CA HIS A 343 -31.40 -22.46 -13.91
C HIS A 343 -29.93 -22.63 -13.45
N PHE A 344 -29.20 -23.71 -13.75
CA PHE A 344 -29.60 -24.94 -14.47
C PHE A 344 -29.29 -26.16 -13.60
N PRO A 345 -29.98 -27.30 -13.75
CA PRO A 345 -29.61 -28.52 -13.02
C PRO A 345 -28.16 -28.90 -13.25
N GLY A 346 -27.42 -29.08 -12.15
CA GLY A 346 -25.98 -29.38 -12.19
C GLY A 346 -25.04 -28.21 -12.52
N HIS A 347 -25.56 -27.04 -12.91
CA HIS A 347 -24.79 -25.84 -13.18
C HIS A 347 -25.57 -24.58 -12.75
N PRO A 348 -25.63 -24.29 -11.44
CA PRO A 348 -26.43 -23.20 -10.92
C PRO A 348 -25.86 -21.85 -11.27
N VAL A 349 -26.59 -21.03 -12.02
CA VAL A 349 -26.23 -19.64 -12.39
C VAL A 349 -27.45 -18.75 -12.13
N MET A 350 -27.28 -17.62 -11.47
CA MET A 350 -28.38 -16.67 -11.25
C MET A 350 -28.86 -16.11 -12.60
N PRO A 351 -30.19 -16.18 -12.91
CA PRO A 351 -30.69 -15.59 -14.13
C PRO A 351 -30.36 -14.11 -14.25
N GLY A 352 -29.87 -13.68 -15.42
CA GLY A 352 -29.53 -12.28 -15.67
C GLY A 352 -30.72 -11.34 -15.48
N VAL A 353 -31.93 -11.78 -15.82
CA VAL A 353 -33.13 -10.99 -15.62
C VAL A 353 -33.46 -10.74 -14.13
N LEU A 354 -33.06 -11.65 -13.23
CA LEU A 354 -33.20 -11.43 -11.78
C LEU A 354 -32.13 -10.52 -11.22
N GLN A 355 -30.96 -10.43 -11.87
CA GLN A 355 -29.96 -9.40 -11.55
C GLN A 355 -30.50 -8.00 -11.90
N LEU A 356 -31.18 -7.86 -13.06
CA LEU A 356 -31.91 -6.63 -13.43
C LEU A 356 -33.00 -6.28 -12.44
N GLU A 357 -33.75 -7.27 -11.98
CA GLU A 357 -34.79 -7.07 -10.97
C GLU A 357 -34.19 -6.55 -9.65
N ALA A 358 -33.06 -7.12 -9.18
CA ALA A 358 -32.37 -6.63 -7.99
C ALA A 358 -31.93 -5.16 -8.15
N MET A 359 -31.44 -4.78 -9.34
CA MET A 359 -31.10 -3.39 -9.68
C MET A 359 -32.35 -2.48 -9.68
N ALA A 360 -33.47 -2.96 -10.21
CA ALA A 360 -34.72 -2.21 -10.21
C ALA A 360 -35.30 -2.02 -8.80
N GLN A 361 -35.18 -3.03 -7.94
CA GLN A 361 -35.55 -2.91 -6.52
C GLN A 361 -34.70 -1.88 -5.81
N LEU A 362 -33.38 -1.83 -6.06
CA LEU A 362 -32.52 -0.79 -5.51
C LEU A 362 -32.94 0.62 -5.98
N ALA A 363 -33.21 0.79 -7.27
CA ALA A 363 -33.72 2.04 -7.81
C ALA A 363 -35.07 2.43 -7.19
N SER A 364 -35.92 1.45 -6.94
CA SER A 364 -37.22 1.64 -6.27
C SER A 364 -37.10 2.11 -4.82
N ILE A 365 -36.08 1.63 -4.07
CA ILE A 365 -35.76 2.15 -2.72
C ILE A 365 -35.52 3.67 -2.76
N MET A 366 -34.69 4.16 -3.70
CA MET A 366 -34.38 5.57 -3.82
C MET A 366 -35.63 6.43 -4.10
N LEU A 367 -36.59 5.87 -4.86
CA LEU A 367 -37.81 6.57 -5.22
C LEU A 367 -38.88 6.49 -4.12
N LEU A 368 -39.12 5.28 -3.57
CA LEU A 368 -40.23 5.00 -2.65
C LEU A 368 -39.97 5.43 -1.20
N ARG A 369 -38.68 5.66 -0.82
CA ARG A 369 -38.37 6.21 0.52
C ARG A 369 -38.79 7.67 0.68
N ARG A 370 -39.08 8.38 -0.42
CA ARG A 370 -39.50 9.77 -0.40
C ARG A 370 -40.91 9.88 0.19
N PRO A 371 -41.17 10.88 1.06
CA PRO A 371 -42.48 11.01 1.72
C PRO A 371 -43.65 11.02 0.75
N GLU A 372 -43.52 11.67 -0.39
CA GLU A 372 -44.56 11.78 -1.42
C GLU A 372 -44.85 10.47 -2.17
N ASN A 373 -44.00 9.46 -2.02
CA ASN A 373 -44.08 8.18 -2.69
C ASN A 373 -44.32 7.00 -1.76
N GLN A 374 -44.49 7.24 -0.47
CA GLN A 374 -44.75 6.19 0.49
C GLN A 374 -46.04 5.42 0.14
N GLY A 375 -45.99 4.10 0.20
CA GLY A 375 -47.14 3.21 -0.12
C GLY A 375 -47.45 3.03 -1.59
N LYS A 376 -46.69 3.67 -2.51
CA LYS A 376 -46.82 3.45 -3.95
C LYS A 376 -46.09 2.18 -4.40
N ILE A 377 -46.44 1.71 -5.59
CA ILE A 377 -45.77 0.57 -6.25
C ILE A 377 -45.03 1.09 -7.48
N GLY A 378 -43.77 0.73 -7.60
CA GLY A 378 -42.97 1.01 -8.79
C GLY A 378 -43.08 -0.12 -9.80
N TYR A 379 -43.35 0.22 -11.07
CA TYR A 379 -43.33 -0.73 -12.17
C TYR A 379 -42.08 -0.56 -13.00
N PHE A 380 -41.42 -1.68 -13.31
CA PHE A 380 -40.26 -1.70 -14.20
C PHE A 380 -40.71 -1.54 -15.65
N LEU A 381 -40.31 -0.46 -16.31
CA LEU A 381 -40.81 -0.11 -17.64
C LEU A 381 -39.88 -0.54 -18.76
N SER A 382 -38.57 -0.30 -18.61
CA SER A 382 -37.59 -0.62 -19.63
C SER A 382 -36.18 -0.71 -19.05
N ALA A 383 -35.28 -1.39 -19.75
CA ALA A 383 -33.88 -1.42 -19.51
C ALA A 383 -33.09 -1.25 -20.83
N ASP A 384 -32.18 -0.33 -20.87
CA ASP A 384 -31.34 -0.04 -22.03
C ASP A 384 -29.87 -0.36 -21.73
N LYS A 385 -29.12 -0.74 -22.75
CA LYS A 385 -27.66 -0.95 -22.71
C LYS A 385 -27.22 -1.97 -21.63
N VAL A 386 -28.03 -3.02 -21.42
CA VAL A 386 -27.72 -4.08 -20.46
C VAL A 386 -26.56 -4.93 -20.96
N LYS A 387 -25.61 -5.21 -20.06
CA LYS A 387 -24.45 -6.08 -20.34
C LYS A 387 -24.18 -6.99 -19.16
N PHE A 388 -24.19 -8.30 -19.39
CA PHE A 388 -23.74 -9.31 -18.43
C PHE A 388 -22.32 -9.73 -18.83
N ARG A 389 -21.37 -9.58 -17.92
CA ARG A 389 -19.94 -9.82 -18.21
C ARG A 389 -19.39 -11.06 -17.50
N LYS A 390 -20.05 -11.48 -16.44
CA LYS A 390 -19.64 -12.59 -15.59
C LYS A 390 -20.89 -13.33 -15.08
N PRO A 391 -20.88 -14.67 -15.04
CA PRO A 391 -21.94 -15.44 -14.40
C PRO A 391 -21.93 -15.19 -12.88
N VAL A 392 -23.09 -15.16 -12.28
CA VAL A 392 -23.30 -15.09 -10.83
C VAL A 392 -23.66 -16.48 -10.33
N MET A 393 -22.88 -16.98 -9.37
CA MET A 393 -22.97 -18.35 -8.86
C MET A 393 -23.41 -18.35 -7.38
N PRO A 394 -23.97 -19.46 -6.86
CA PRO A 394 -24.17 -19.60 -5.42
C PRO A 394 -22.85 -19.38 -4.64
N GLY A 395 -22.92 -18.55 -3.59
CA GLY A 395 -21.78 -18.12 -2.81
C GLY A 395 -21.27 -16.71 -3.16
N ASP A 396 -21.67 -16.15 -4.30
CA ASP A 396 -21.37 -14.77 -4.64
C ASP A 396 -22.19 -13.78 -3.81
N THR A 397 -21.63 -12.58 -3.62
CA THR A 397 -22.33 -11.43 -3.07
C THR A 397 -22.37 -10.31 -4.09
N LEU A 398 -23.54 -9.84 -4.43
CA LEU A 398 -23.73 -8.74 -5.37
C LEU A 398 -23.75 -7.41 -4.61
N PHE A 399 -22.82 -6.52 -4.94
CA PHE A 399 -22.86 -5.12 -4.56
C PHE A 399 -23.50 -4.35 -5.70
N ILE A 400 -24.66 -3.80 -5.44
CA ILE A 400 -25.48 -3.11 -6.45
C ILE A 400 -25.42 -1.62 -6.17
N GLU A 401 -24.79 -0.87 -7.05
CA GLU A 401 -24.76 0.59 -7.01
C GLU A 401 -25.84 1.14 -7.91
N GLY A 402 -26.60 2.11 -7.43
CA GLY A 402 -27.65 2.81 -8.17
C GLY A 402 -27.49 4.31 -8.10
N GLU A 403 -27.65 4.99 -9.25
CA GLU A 403 -27.70 6.44 -9.35
C GLU A 403 -28.95 6.87 -10.12
N ALA A 404 -29.80 7.66 -9.47
CA ALA A 404 -30.98 8.23 -10.11
C ALA A 404 -30.55 9.42 -11.01
N LEU A 405 -30.66 9.23 -12.33
CA LEU A 405 -30.30 10.24 -13.32
C LEU A 405 -31.41 11.30 -13.51
N LYS A 406 -32.66 10.85 -13.43
CA LYS A 406 -33.82 11.73 -13.61
C LYS A 406 -34.99 11.18 -12.81
N ILE A 407 -35.59 12.01 -11.99
CA ILE A 407 -36.82 11.70 -11.24
C ILE A 407 -37.87 12.71 -11.61
N LYS A 408 -39.02 12.21 -12.07
CA LYS A 408 -40.27 12.95 -12.29
C LYS A 408 -41.34 12.40 -11.35
N SER A 409 -42.48 13.06 -11.28
CA SER A 409 -43.58 12.65 -10.37
C SER A 409 -44.04 11.21 -10.53
N SER A 410 -43.91 10.62 -11.71
CA SER A 410 -44.42 9.25 -12.02
C SER A 410 -43.37 8.33 -12.66
N VAL A 411 -42.19 8.83 -13.02
CA VAL A 411 -41.18 8.01 -13.71
C VAL A 411 -39.79 8.41 -13.20
N ALA A 412 -38.98 7.41 -12.90
CA ALA A 412 -37.56 7.60 -12.59
C ALA A 412 -36.70 6.82 -13.58
N GLN A 413 -35.53 7.40 -13.92
CA GLN A 413 -34.47 6.73 -14.67
C GLN A 413 -33.25 6.61 -13.78
N ALA A 414 -32.72 5.41 -13.67
CA ALA A 414 -31.52 5.15 -12.89
C ALA A 414 -30.45 4.43 -13.73
N LEU A 415 -29.20 4.75 -13.45
CA LEU A 415 -28.04 3.95 -13.85
C LEU A 415 -27.72 2.98 -12.72
N SER A 416 -27.46 1.73 -13.03
CA SER A 416 -27.05 0.77 -12.02
C SER A 416 -25.91 -0.11 -12.49
N LEU A 417 -25.05 -0.51 -11.55
CA LEU A 417 -23.89 -1.35 -11.73
C LEU A 417 -23.86 -2.43 -10.66
N ILE A 418 -23.49 -3.67 -11.05
CA ILE A 418 -23.28 -4.77 -10.12
C ILE A 418 -21.79 -5.13 -10.11
N HIS A 419 -21.22 -5.19 -8.91
CA HIS A 419 -19.94 -5.82 -8.62
C HIS A 419 -20.19 -7.19 -7.97
N ILE A 420 -19.46 -8.21 -8.45
CA ILE A 420 -19.60 -9.61 -8.01
C ILE A 420 -18.35 -10.01 -7.25
#